data_0c80c70f7ac80abb9f1cfaeacc669e71
#
_entry.id   0c80c70f7ac80abb9f1cfaeacc669e71
#
_cell.length_a   1.000
_cell.length_b   1.000
_cell.length_c   1.000
_cell.angle_alpha   90.00
_cell.angle_beta   90.00
_cell.angle_gamma   90.00
#
_symmetry.space_group_name_H-M   'P 1'
#
loop_
_entity.id
_entity.type
_entity.pdbx_description
1 polymer ?
#
loop_
_entity_poly.entity_id
_entity_poly.type
_entity_poly.pdbx_seq_one_letter_code
_entity_poly.pdbx_strand_id
1 'polypeptide(L)'
;MLHVRNGEDMIEIESFIDLHTHTRYPDNNNFPAVDIEFAAKNGGYSDILAMPNSEIVVDNIENLNKARAMDNKLNINVHRVGALTKNLEGRELVNYKEFIENGVFIFSDDRKSLIDDNLADEAFKLISSLSAAIFQHCESSCHSEPGDIADPNDDETLITIDETEESEVLLRDIELVAKYGTRYHAQHLSSKKCVDLIKEAKENNLPITSEVPPHHILENNENLDTTNGLFKMYPPIRTEEDRLSLIDGLLSNVIDAIATDHAPHPENTKTVDFKSAARGVVGLESAFPMLYSSGILSLEEIKRFMIENPRKILSEAGYEVEKSQINIWQPCDKEFTTKSKFNNSIFEKRNTKIEKVSQNV
;
A
#
# COMPACT_ATOMS: atom_id res chain seq x y z
N MET A 1 -13.81 -21.97 3.43
CA MET A 1 -15.01 -22.84 3.62
C MET A 1 -16.11 -22.02 4.25
N LEU A 2 -17.35 -22.17 3.80
CA LEU A 2 -18.53 -21.62 4.47
C LEU A 2 -18.94 -22.60 5.55
N HIS A 3 -18.91 -22.21 6.81
CA HIS A 3 -19.44 -23.00 7.93
C HIS A 3 -20.67 -22.32 8.50
N VAL A 4 -21.77 -23.09 8.64
CA VAL A 4 -22.99 -22.60 9.25
C VAL A 4 -22.90 -22.86 10.77
N ARG A 5 -22.73 -21.80 11.58
CA ARG A 5 -23.02 -21.85 13.02
C ARG A 5 -24.26 -21.00 13.31
N ASN A 6 -25.23 -21.55 13.97
CA ASN A 6 -26.48 -20.89 14.36
C ASN A 6 -27.35 -20.35 13.20
N GLY A 7 -27.27 -20.94 11.99
CA GLY A 7 -28.11 -20.55 10.84
C GLY A 7 -27.57 -19.36 10.02
N GLU A 8 -26.40 -18.82 10.34
CA GLU A 8 -25.73 -17.78 9.58
C GLU A 8 -24.49 -18.34 8.88
N ASP A 9 -24.27 -17.93 7.63
CA ASP A 9 -23.14 -18.37 6.82
C ASP A 9 -21.86 -17.62 7.25
N MET A 10 -21.06 -18.25 8.11
CA MET A 10 -19.76 -17.72 8.55
C MET A 10 -18.72 -17.94 7.45
N ILE A 11 -17.81 -16.97 7.28
CA ILE A 11 -16.68 -17.05 6.36
C ILE A 11 -15.41 -17.32 7.17
N GLU A 12 -14.75 -18.44 6.86
CA GLU A 12 -13.42 -18.75 7.35
C GLU A 12 -12.40 -18.42 6.27
N ILE A 13 -11.44 -17.55 6.58
CA ILE A 13 -10.42 -17.10 5.66
C ILE A 13 -9.07 -16.97 6.37
N GLU A 14 -7.98 -17.38 5.71
CA GLU A 14 -6.62 -17.11 6.20
C GLU A 14 -6.40 -15.61 6.43
N SER A 15 -5.50 -15.27 7.35
CA SER A 15 -5.13 -13.87 7.55
C SER A 15 -4.54 -13.24 6.30
N PHE A 16 -4.86 -11.98 6.10
CA PHE A 16 -4.38 -11.19 4.98
C PHE A 16 -2.91 -10.79 5.17
N ILE A 17 -2.27 -10.42 4.07
CA ILE A 17 -0.91 -9.91 3.98
C ILE A 17 -0.99 -8.54 3.32
N ASP A 18 -0.49 -7.50 3.99
CA ASP A 18 -0.45 -6.16 3.42
C ASP A 18 0.94 -5.83 2.90
N LEU A 19 1.02 -5.47 1.62
CA LEU A 19 2.29 -5.13 0.97
C LEU A 19 2.69 -3.66 1.15
N HIS A 20 1.82 -2.84 1.78
CA HIS A 20 2.06 -1.41 1.90
C HIS A 20 1.46 -0.82 3.18
N THR A 21 2.31 -0.66 4.20
CA THR A 21 1.89 -0.12 5.50
C THR A 21 2.89 0.92 6.02
N HIS A 22 2.39 2.08 6.46
CA HIS A 22 3.18 3.09 7.16
C HIS A 22 3.07 2.92 8.67
N THR A 23 4.08 2.36 9.29
CA THR A 23 4.07 2.10 10.74
C THR A 23 4.32 3.35 11.59
N ARG A 24 4.90 4.40 11.02
CA ARG A 24 5.27 5.67 11.66
C ARG A 24 6.28 5.56 12.81
N TYR A 25 6.60 4.38 13.31
CA TYR A 25 7.67 4.17 14.29
C TYR A 25 8.94 3.63 13.60
N PRO A 26 10.14 3.72 14.17
CA PRO A 26 10.47 4.14 15.54
C PRO A 26 10.46 5.66 15.75
N ASP A 27 10.50 6.01 17.04
CA ASP A 27 10.69 7.34 17.64
C ASP A 27 9.53 8.35 17.50
N ASN A 28 8.38 7.95 16.96
CA ASN A 28 7.21 8.80 17.07
C ASN A 28 6.29 8.31 18.20
N ASN A 29 6.37 8.93 19.38
CA ASN A 29 5.54 8.58 20.55
C ASN A 29 4.03 8.76 20.31
N ASN A 30 3.64 9.48 19.26
CA ASN A 30 2.24 9.65 18.88
C ASN A 30 1.69 8.40 18.17
N PHE A 31 2.57 7.55 17.63
CA PHE A 31 2.24 6.33 16.90
C PHE A 31 2.85 5.09 17.55
N PRO A 32 2.32 4.63 18.68
CA PRO A 32 2.81 3.43 19.33
C PRO A 32 2.64 2.21 18.42
N ALA A 33 3.64 1.35 18.38
CA ALA A 33 3.61 0.14 17.53
C ALA A 33 2.40 -0.76 17.81
N VAL A 34 1.87 -0.75 19.02
CA VAL A 34 0.67 -1.51 19.41
C VAL A 34 -0.59 -1.07 18.63
N ASP A 35 -0.66 0.18 18.18
CA ASP A 35 -1.82 0.66 17.40
C ASP A 35 -1.83 0.01 16.00
N ILE A 36 -0.67 -0.22 15.39
CA ILE A 36 -0.55 -0.96 14.11
C ILE A 36 -0.94 -2.43 14.30
N GLU A 37 -0.45 -3.07 15.36
CA GLU A 37 -0.86 -4.44 15.70
C GLU A 37 -2.38 -4.53 15.86
N PHE A 38 -2.97 -3.59 16.57
CA PHE A 38 -4.41 -3.55 16.81
C PHE A 38 -5.19 -3.39 15.50
N ALA A 39 -4.79 -2.45 14.64
CA ALA A 39 -5.42 -2.23 13.33
C ALA A 39 -5.28 -3.46 12.43
N ALA A 40 -4.09 -4.04 12.33
CA ALA A 40 -3.83 -5.23 11.54
C ALA A 40 -4.68 -6.42 12.01
N LYS A 41 -4.68 -6.72 13.31
CA LYS A 41 -5.49 -7.81 13.88
C LYS A 41 -6.99 -7.61 13.66
N ASN A 42 -7.51 -6.40 13.85
CA ASN A 42 -8.92 -6.11 13.59
C ASN A 42 -9.27 -6.28 12.11
N GLY A 43 -8.40 -5.87 11.21
CA GLY A 43 -8.56 -6.05 9.77
C GLY A 43 -8.33 -7.49 9.28
N GLY A 44 -7.84 -8.38 10.14
CA GLY A 44 -7.57 -9.78 9.78
C GLY A 44 -6.20 -10.02 9.16
N TYR A 45 -5.25 -9.11 9.30
CA TYR A 45 -3.88 -9.25 8.82
C TYR A 45 -2.98 -9.93 9.84
N SER A 46 -2.07 -10.79 9.37
CA SER A 46 -0.99 -11.41 10.15
C SER A 46 0.38 -10.87 9.77
N ASP A 47 0.52 -10.39 8.54
CA ASP A 47 1.77 -9.93 7.95
C ASP A 47 1.58 -8.57 7.32
N ILE A 48 2.52 -7.67 7.57
CA ILE A 48 2.58 -6.34 6.94
C ILE A 48 3.98 -6.06 6.43
N LEU A 49 4.08 -5.42 5.27
CA LEU A 49 5.33 -4.89 4.73
C LEU A 49 5.41 -3.40 5.09
N ALA A 50 6.33 -3.06 5.98
CA ALA A 50 6.45 -1.73 6.55
C ALA A 50 7.44 -0.87 5.75
N MET A 51 6.94 0.26 5.23
CA MET A 51 7.71 1.22 4.43
C MET A 51 8.82 1.88 5.25
N PRO A 52 9.92 2.33 4.61
CA PRO A 52 11.11 2.84 5.29
C PRO A 52 10.97 4.26 5.81
N ASN A 53 9.92 4.99 5.42
CA ASN A 53 9.69 6.42 5.64
C ASN A 53 9.11 6.78 7.02
N SER A 54 9.56 6.10 8.05
CA SER A 54 9.30 6.48 9.45
C SER A 54 10.06 7.77 9.79
N GLU A 55 9.79 8.36 10.96
CA GLU A 55 10.52 9.55 11.44
C GLU A 55 12.04 9.26 11.52
N ILE A 56 12.42 8.08 11.98
CA ILE A 56 13.75 7.53 11.73
C ILE A 56 13.68 6.65 10.48
N VAL A 57 14.27 7.13 9.40
CA VAL A 57 14.32 6.43 8.11
C VAL A 57 15.11 5.12 8.24
N VAL A 58 14.61 4.04 7.67
CA VAL A 58 15.30 2.73 7.65
C VAL A 58 16.31 2.72 6.49
N ASP A 59 17.35 3.54 6.59
CA ASP A 59 18.39 3.75 5.57
C ASP A 59 19.78 3.18 5.96
N ASN A 60 19.88 2.59 7.15
CA ASN A 60 21.06 1.92 7.66
C ASN A 60 20.67 0.85 8.69
N ILE A 61 21.66 -0.01 9.06
CA ILE A 61 21.39 -1.15 9.95
C ILE A 61 21.09 -0.74 11.39
N GLU A 62 21.63 0.38 11.86
CA GLU A 62 21.30 0.88 13.19
C GLU A 62 19.81 1.23 13.28
N ASN A 63 19.29 1.94 12.28
CA ASN A 63 17.87 2.33 12.20
C ASN A 63 16.95 1.12 11.97
N LEU A 64 17.38 0.15 11.14
CA LEU A 64 16.68 -1.13 10.98
C LEU A 64 16.55 -1.85 12.33
N ASN A 65 17.62 -1.93 13.12
CA ASN A 65 17.60 -2.59 14.41
C ASN A 65 16.71 -1.87 15.43
N LYS A 66 16.65 -0.53 15.40
CA LYS A 66 15.70 0.24 16.22
C LYS A 66 14.25 -0.11 15.86
N ALA A 67 13.92 -0.19 14.56
CA ALA A 67 12.59 -0.57 14.10
C ALA A 67 12.25 -2.01 14.54
N ARG A 68 13.12 -2.97 14.29
CA ARG A 68 12.94 -4.38 14.67
C ARG A 68 12.78 -4.60 16.17
N ALA A 69 13.44 -3.80 16.99
CA ALA A 69 13.27 -3.87 18.45
C ALA A 69 11.84 -3.52 18.89
N MET A 70 11.10 -2.78 18.08
CA MET A 70 9.67 -2.52 18.29
C MET A 70 8.81 -3.61 17.67
N ASP A 71 9.14 -4.06 16.46
CA ASP A 71 8.43 -5.13 15.74
C ASP A 71 8.38 -6.42 16.58
N ASN A 72 9.49 -6.78 17.21
CA ASN A 72 9.62 -7.98 18.05
C ASN A 72 8.71 -7.99 19.28
N LYS A 73 8.05 -6.89 19.61
CA LYS A 73 7.06 -6.80 20.70
C LYS A 73 5.64 -7.05 20.23
N LEU A 74 5.43 -7.14 18.92
CA LEU A 74 4.12 -7.31 18.30
C LEU A 74 3.84 -8.79 18.05
N ASN A 75 2.56 -9.15 18.02
CA ASN A 75 2.10 -10.49 17.67
C ASN A 75 1.55 -10.52 16.23
N ILE A 76 2.19 -9.79 15.33
CA ILE A 76 2.06 -9.84 13.88
C ILE A 76 3.46 -9.87 13.27
N ASN A 77 3.58 -10.35 12.05
CA ASN A 77 4.84 -10.33 11.32
C ASN A 77 5.03 -8.97 10.64
N VAL A 78 6.12 -8.29 10.94
CA VAL A 78 6.49 -7.04 10.28
C VAL A 78 7.72 -7.28 9.42
N HIS A 79 7.51 -7.30 8.10
CA HIS A 79 8.58 -7.35 7.12
C HIS A 79 9.04 -5.91 6.85
N ARG A 80 10.34 -5.65 6.89
CA ARG A 80 10.87 -4.29 6.71
C ARG A 80 11.38 -4.06 5.31
N VAL A 81 11.02 -2.91 4.75
CA VAL A 81 11.61 -2.34 3.54
C VAL A 81 12.80 -1.48 3.94
N GLY A 82 13.91 -1.59 3.22
CA GLY A 82 15.04 -0.66 3.33
C GLY A 82 14.84 0.55 2.41
N ALA A 83 15.38 1.70 2.78
CA ALA A 83 15.41 2.84 1.88
C ALA A 83 16.26 2.54 0.62
N LEU A 84 15.93 3.12 -0.53
CA LEU A 84 16.78 3.12 -1.71
C LEU A 84 17.95 4.10 -1.53
N THR A 85 17.65 5.26 -0.95
CA THR A 85 18.63 6.32 -0.73
C THR A 85 18.71 6.75 0.72
N LYS A 86 19.85 7.30 1.12
CA LYS A 86 20.04 7.86 2.47
C LYS A 86 19.05 8.99 2.72
N ASN A 87 18.39 8.95 3.88
CA ASN A 87 17.36 9.90 4.31
C ASN A 87 16.20 10.09 3.29
N LEU A 88 16.04 9.17 2.33
CA LEU A 88 15.07 9.29 1.22
C LEU A 88 15.29 10.60 0.42
N GLU A 89 16.55 11.01 0.23
CA GLU A 89 16.88 12.28 -0.44
C GLU A 89 17.10 12.14 -1.96
N GLY A 90 17.12 10.90 -2.49
CA GLY A 90 17.37 10.65 -3.91
C GLY A 90 18.78 11.08 -4.37
N ARG A 91 19.79 11.08 -3.48
CA ARG A 91 21.13 11.60 -3.76
C ARG A 91 22.26 10.59 -3.58
N GLU A 92 22.13 9.69 -2.64
CA GLU A 92 23.13 8.69 -2.30
C GLU A 92 22.47 7.36 -1.98
N LEU A 93 22.85 6.28 -2.66
CA LEU A 93 22.33 4.95 -2.43
C LEU A 93 22.77 4.42 -1.06
N VAL A 94 21.90 3.62 -0.44
CA VAL A 94 22.27 2.88 0.78
C VAL A 94 23.13 1.65 0.44
N ASN A 95 23.70 1.01 1.45
CA ASN A 95 24.44 -0.24 1.27
C ASN A 95 23.46 -1.44 1.19
N TYR A 96 22.92 -1.72 0.01
CA TYR A 96 21.94 -2.80 -0.22
C TYR A 96 22.46 -4.16 0.26
N LYS A 97 23.76 -4.46 0.04
CA LYS A 97 24.33 -5.74 0.45
C LYS A 97 24.25 -5.94 1.96
N GLU A 98 24.56 -4.91 2.73
CA GLU A 98 24.47 -4.95 4.19
C GLU A 98 23.03 -5.17 4.68
N PHE A 99 22.04 -4.57 4.01
CA PHE A 99 20.63 -4.81 4.28
C PHE A 99 20.23 -6.27 4.02
N ILE A 100 20.66 -6.84 2.88
CA ILE A 100 20.36 -8.22 2.50
C ILE A 100 20.99 -9.21 3.49
N GLU A 101 22.23 -8.97 3.90
CA GLU A 101 22.91 -9.77 4.94
C GLU A 101 22.17 -9.71 6.29
N ASN A 102 21.34 -8.68 6.48
CA ASN A 102 20.46 -8.53 7.63
C ASN A 102 18.98 -8.87 7.32
N GLY A 103 18.69 -9.60 6.23
CA GLY A 103 17.36 -10.13 5.94
C GLY A 103 16.35 -9.07 5.48
N VAL A 104 16.80 -8.03 4.76
CA VAL A 104 15.94 -7.08 4.06
C VAL A 104 16.21 -7.20 2.56
N PHE A 105 15.17 -7.50 1.78
CA PHE A 105 15.28 -7.84 0.36
C PHE A 105 14.47 -6.94 -0.56
N ILE A 106 13.70 -6.01 0.00
CA ILE A 106 12.88 -5.02 -0.72
C ILE A 106 13.36 -3.64 -0.34
N PHE A 107 13.47 -2.76 -1.34
CA PHE A 107 13.93 -1.38 -1.18
C PHE A 107 12.94 -0.40 -1.81
N SER A 108 12.70 0.72 -1.14
CA SER A 108 11.80 1.78 -1.58
C SER A 108 12.22 3.13 -0.99
N ASP A 109 12.01 4.21 -1.74
CA ASP A 109 12.00 5.57 -1.17
C ASP A 109 10.57 6.10 -1.08
N ASP A 110 9.64 5.26 -0.68
CA ASP A 110 8.21 5.58 -0.63
C ASP A 110 7.92 7.01 -0.14
N ARG A 111 6.94 7.67 -0.76
CA ARG A 111 6.64 9.11 -0.81
C ARG A 111 7.58 9.93 -1.72
N LYS A 112 8.60 9.32 -2.30
CA LYS A 112 9.48 9.93 -3.30
C LYS A 112 9.89 8.87 -4.30
N SER A 113 10.23 9.31 -5.50
CA SER A 113 10.83 8.45 -6.51
C SER A 113 12.31 8.73 -6.62
N LEU A 114 13.08 7.78 -7.12
CA LEU A 114 14.41 8.07 -7.62
C LEU A 114 14.29 8.90 -8.91
N ILE A 115 14.57 10.19 -8.82
CA ILE A 115 14.37 11.15 -9.93
C ILE A 115 15.60 11.26 -10.80
N ASP A 116 16.79 11.20 -10.20
CA ASP A 116 18.03 11.20 -10.96
C ASP A 116 18.17 9.89 -11.73
N ASP A 117 18.15 9.97 -13.07
CA ASP A 117 18.21 8.81 -13.96
C ASP A 117 19.48 8.00 -13.81
N ASN A 118 20.63 8.64 -13.51
CA ASN A 118 21.89 7.93 -13.32
C ASN A 118 21.86 7.15 -12.01
N LEU A 119 21.29 7.73 -10.96
CA LEU A 119 21.15 7.08 -9.67
C LEU A 119 20.15 5.92 -9.75
N ALA A 120 19.06 6.11 -10.51
CA ALA A 120 18.09 5.05 -10.78
C ALA A 120 18.75 3.88 -11.55
N ASP A 121 19.49 4.18 -12.62
CA ASP A 121 20.23 3.18 -13.40
C ASP A 121 21.21 2.37 -12.52
N GLU A 122 21.95 3.04 -11.64
CA GLU A 122 22.86 2.38 -10.70
C GLU A 122 22.11 1.52 -9.69
N ALA A 123 21.01 2.01 -9.09
CA ALA A 123 20.20 1.29 -8.11
C ALA A 123 19.62 0.00 -8.72
N PHE A 124 18.99 0.11 -9.89
CA PHE A 124 18.40 -1.06 -10.58
C PHE A 124 19.44 -2.12 -10.90
N LYS A 125 20.62 -1.70 -11.42
CA LYS A 125 21.75 -2.59 -11.70
C LYS A 125 22.25 -3.31 -10.45
N LEU A 126 22.46 -2.59 -9.36
CA LEU A 126 22.96 -3.15 -8.10
C LEU A 126 21.95 -4.13 -7.48
N ILE A 127 20.68 -3.73 -7.37
CA ILE A 127 19.61 -4.55 -6.77
C ILE A 127 19.38 -5.82 -7.58
N SER A 128 19.40 -5.75 -8.91
CA SER A 128 19.33 -6.92 -9.77
C SER A 128 20.46 -7.92 -9.46
N SER A 129 21.71 -7.43 -9.34
CA SER A 129 22.87 -8.28 -9.06
C SER A 129 22.81 -8.98 -7.69
N LEU A 130 22.01 -8.45 -6.77
CA LEU A 130 21.81 -8.95 -5.41
C LEU A 130 20.54 -9.80 -5.27
N SER A 131 19.80 -10.02 -6.37
CA SER A 131 18.52 -10.73 -6.38
C SER A 131 17.45 -10.17 -5.44
N ALA A 132 17.52 -8.88 -5.15
CA ALA A 132 16.54 -8.14 -4.36
C ALA A 132 15.46 -7.49 -5.25
N ALA A 133 14.53 -6.74 -4.68
CA ALA A 133 13.44 -6.09 -5.38
C ALA A 133 13.34 -4.59 -5.07
N ILE A 134 12.85 -3.83 -6.04
CA ILE A 134 12.46 -2.42 -5.87
C ILE A 134 10.93 -2.35 -5.79
N PHE A 135 10.41 -1.70 -4.75
CA PHE A 135 9.02 -1.31 -4.63
C PHE A 135 8.96 0.21 -4.78
N GLN A 136 8.30 0.68 -5.81
CA GLN A 136 8.41 2.11 -6.18
C GLN A 136 7.08 2.82 -6.09
N HIS A 137 7.08 3.88 -5.29
CA HIS A 137 6.10 4.95 -5.38
C HIS A 137 6.44 5.80 -6.61
N CYS A 138 5.61 5.68 -7.66
CA CYS A 138 5.87 6.37 -8.92
C CYS A 138 5.35 7.81 -8.86
N GLU A 139 6.28 8.77 -8.70
CA GLU A 139 5.97 10.20 -8.66
C GLU A 139 7.09 11.00 -9.32
N SER A 140 6.78 11.79 -10.34
CA SER A 140 7.72 12.75 -10.87
C SER A 140 7.78 13.98 -9.94
N SER A 141 8.96 14.44 -9.55
CA SER A 141 9.13 15.55 -8.62
C SER A 141 8.97 16.91 -9.28
N CYS A 142 8.27 16.99 -10.39
CA CYS A 142 8.16 18.24 -11.14
C CYS A 142 7.44 19.36 -10.36
N HIS A 143 6.79 19.03 -9.23
CA HIS A 143 6.05 19.99 -8.44
C HIS A 143 6.64 20.13 -7.03
N SER A 144 7.26 21.30 -6.79
CA SER A 144 7.72 21.74 -5.46
C SER A 144 6.57 21.97 -4.47
N GLU A 145 5.35 22.10 -4.96
CA GLU A 145 4.14 22.21 -4.18
C GLU A 145 3.28 20.96 -4.44
N PRO A 146 2.79 20.31 -3.39
CA PRO A 146 2.02 19.08 -3.54
C PRO A 146 0.66 19.36 -4.18
N GLY A 147 0.47 18.89 -5.39
CA GLY A 147 -0.86 18.70 -5.96
C GLY A 147 -1.65 17.67 -5.17
N ASP A 148 -2.94 17.82 -5.09
CA ASP A 148 -3.73 17.08 -4.14
C ASP A 148 -5.01 16.45 -4.69
N ILE A 149 -5.40 16.75 -5.94
CA ILE A 149 -6.61 16.21 -6.57
C ILE A 149 -6.38 15.99 -8.06
N ALA A 150 -6.92 14.90 -8.58
CA ALA A 150 -7.22 14.79 -9.99
C ALA A 150 -8.59 15.45 -10.20
N ASP A 151 -8.63 16.77 -10.43
CA ASP A 151 -9.90 17.49 -10.53
C ASP A 151 -10.35 17.61 -11.98
N PRO A 152 -11.57 17.10 -12.31
CA PRO A 152 -12.18 17.33 -13.62
C PRO A 152 -12.79 18.73 -13.77
N ASN A 153 -12.93 19.53 -12.69
CA ASN A 153 -13.70 20.78 -12.69
C ASN A 153 -12.85 22.05 -12.59
N ASP A 154 -11.53 21.92 -12.63
CA ASP A 154 -10.58 23.04 -12.77
C ASP A 154 -10.80 24.18 -11.76
N ASP A 155 -10.87 23.85 -10.47
CA ASP A 155 -10.82 24.87 -9.44
C ASP A 155 -9.37 25.37 -9.36
N GLU A 156 -9.09 26.55 -9.89
CA GLU A 156 -7.76 27.20 -9.90
C GLU A 156 -7.11 27.30 -8.50
N THR A 157 -7.85 26.97 -7.45
CA THR A 157 -7.34 26.95 -6.06
C THR A 157 -6.72 25.63 -5.65
N LEU A 158 -6.93 24.56 -6.44
CA LEU A 158 -6.42 23.22 -6.16
C LEU A 158 -5.38 22.83 -7.22
N ILE A 159 -4.21 22.40 -6.75
CA ILE A 159 -3.18 21.89 -7.65
C ILE A 159 -3.55 20.45 -8.01
N THR A 160 -3.80 20.22 -9.29
CA THR A 160 -4.11 18.88 -9.81
C THR A 160 -2.85 18.06 -10.03
N ILE A 161 -2.91 16.77 -9.70
CA ILE A 161 -1.85 15.81 -10.05
C ILE A 161 -2.27 15.08 -11.30
N ASP A 162 -1.58 15.37 -12.40
CA ASP A 162 -1.79 14.70 -13.67
C ASP A 162 -1.34 13.23 -13.57
N GLU A 163 -1.98 12.35 -14.33
CA GLU A 163 -1.58 10.94 -14.45
C GLU A 163 -0.17 10.77 -15.04
N THR A 164 0.34 11.79 -15.75
CA THR A 164 1.69 11.79 -16.33
C THR A 164 2.75 11.70 -15.26
N GLU A 165 2.53 12.26 -14.08
CA GLU A 165 3.51 12.21 -12.99
C GLU A 165 3.80 10.78 -12.53
N GLU A 166 2.75 9.96 -12.41
CA GLU A 166 2.88 8.55 -12.08
C GLU A 166 3.45 7.75 -13.26
N SER A 167 2.91 7.97 -14.46
CA SER A 167 3.22 7.16 -15.64
C SER A 167 4.61 7.41 -16.22
N GLU A 168 5.18 8.62 -16.12
CA GLU A 168 6.53 8.91 -16.60
C GLU A 168 7.60 8.16 -15.79
N VAL A 169 7.48 8.15 -14.47
CA VAL A 169 8.39 7.39 -13.61
C VAL A 169 8.24 5.90 -13.86
N LEU A 170 7.00 5.40 -13.94
CA LEU A 170 6.75 4.00 -14.22
C LEU A 170 7.33 3.57 -15.57
N LEU A 171 7.18 4.36 -16.61
CA LEU A 171 7.72 4.06 -17.95
C LEU A 171 9.25 3.96 -17.91
N ARG A 172 9.93 4.94 -17.29
CA ARG A 172 11.39 4.90 -17.10
C ARG A 172 11.82 3.65 -16.34
N ASP A 173 11.12 3.32 -15.27
CA ASP A 173 11.46 2.16 -14.45
C ASP A 173 11.24 0.84 -15.21
N ILE A 174 10.21 0.75 -16.05
CA ILE A 174 9.99 -0.40 -16.96
C ILE A 174 11.17 -0.57 -17.92
N GLU A 175 11.73 0.52 -18.47
CA GLU A 175 12.92 0.48 -19.33
C GLU A 175 14.14 -0.04 -18.55
N LEU A 176 14.32 0.37 -17.28
CA LEU A 176 15.38 -0.13 -16.41
C LEU A 176 15.18 -1.61 -16.03
N VAL A 177 13.95 -2.03 -15.80
CA VAL A 177 13.62 -3.46 -15.61
C VAL A 177 13.96 -4.27 -16.85
N ALA A 178 13.61 -3.78 -18.03
CA ALA A 178 13.96 -4.46 -19.29
C ALA A 178 15.48 -4.55 -19.49
N LYS A 179 16.22 -3.54 -19.04
CA LYS A 179 17.69 -3.48 -19.16
C LYS A 179 18.41 -4.42 -18.20
N TYR A 180 17.94 -4.52 -16.96
CA TYR A 180 18.67 -5.22 -15.89
C TYR A 180 18.00 -6.49 -15.37
N GLY A 181 16.73 -6.73 -15.68
CA GLY A 181 15.96 -7.83 -15.12
C GLY A 181 15.70 -7.70 -13.60
N THR A 182 15.69 -6.48 -13.08
CA THR A 182 15.42 -6.20 -11.66
C THR A 182 13.99 -6.57 -11.34
N ARG A 183 13.75 -7.29 -10.23
CA ARG A 183 12.38 -7.47 -9.73
C ARG A 183 11.83 -6.12 -9.29
N TYR A 184 10.66 -5.81 -9.82
CA TYR A 184 10.04 -4.51 -9.62
C TYR A 184 8.57 -4.66 -9.21
N HIS A 185 8.13 -3.83 -8.28
CA HIS A 185 6.74 -3.74 -7.87
C HIS A 185 6.29 -2.28 -7.92
N ALA A 186 5.32 -2.00 -8.79
CA ALA A 186 4.70 -0.68 -8.85
C ALA A 186 3.67 -0.56 -7.72
N GLN A 187 3.94 0.35 -6.78
CA GLN A 187 3.08 0.59 -5.63
C GLN A 187 1.84 1.38 -6.04
N HIS A 188 0.73 1.17 -5.34
CA HIS A 188 -0.54 1.92 -5.33
C HIS A 188 -0.93 2.57 -6.67
N LEU A 189 -1.05 1.77 -7.75
CA LEU A 189 -1.49 2.28 -9.04
C LEU A 189 -2.80 3.05 -8.93
N SER A 190 -2.90 4.19 -9.64
CA SER A 190 -4.07 5.05 -9.58
C SER A 190 -4.70 5.37 -10.93
N SER A 191 -3.99 5.17 -12.05
CA SER A 191 -4.44 5.60 -13.37
C SER A 191 -4.54 4.46 -14.40
N LYS A 192 -5.44 4.61 -15.36
CA LYS A 192 -5.57 3.72 -16.52
C LYS A 192 -4.28 3.61 -17.30
N LYS A 193 -3.57 4.73 -17.48
CA LYS A 193 -2.31 4.76 -18.23
C LYS A 193 -1.26 3.86 -17.58
N CYS A 194 -1.19 3.84 -16.25
CA CYS A 194 -0.28 2.96 -15.52
C CYS A 194 -0.69 1.49 -15.63
N VAL A 195 -1.99 1.18 -15.63
CA VAL A 195 -2.49 -0.20 -15.89
C VAL A 195 -2.07 -0.66 -17.28
N ASP A 196 -2.20 0.18 -18.31
CA ASP A 196 -1.79 -0.15 -19.68
C ASP A 196 -0.28 -0.39 -19.78
N LEU A 197 0.56 0.40 -19.11
CA LEU A 197 2.02 0.21 -19.04
C LEU A 197 2.40 -1.10 -18.35
N ILE A 198 1.78 -1.44 -17.23
CA ILE A 198 2.03 -2.72 -16.54
C ILE A 198 1.62 -3.91 -17.41
N LYS A 199 0.49 -3.79 -18.12
CA LYS A 199 0.03 -4.82 -19.06
C LYS A 199 1.05 -5.09 -20.14
N GLU A 200 1.53 -4.04 -20.80
CA GLU A 200 2.57 -4.15 -21.85
C GLU A 200 3.86 -4.75 -21.30
N ALA A 201 4.30 -4.32 -20.12
CA ALA A 201 5.49 -4.87 -19.47
C ALA A 201 5.36 -6.37 -19.19
N LYS A 202 4.20 -6.84 -18.72
CA LYS A 202 3.93 -8.27 -18.48
C LYS A 202 3.83 -9.08 -19.78
N GLU A 203 3.23 -8.53 -20.83
CA GLU A 203 3.20 -9.15 -22.16
C GLU A 203 4.62 -9.35 -22.72
N ASN A 204 5.56 -8.47 -22.36
CA ASN A 204 7.00 -8.60 -22.65
C ASN A 204 7.76 -9.50 -21.66
N ASN A 205 7.06 -10.19 -20.74
CA ASN A 205 7.64 -11.10 -19.73
C ASN A 205 8.65 -10.40 -18.79
N LEU A 206 8.49 -9.13 -18.51
CA LEU A 206 9.32 -8.45 -17.54
C LEU A 206 8.94 -8.87 -16.10
N PRO A 207 9.91 -8.95 -15.17
CA PRO A 207 9.68 -9.33 -13.78
C PRO A 207 9.02 -8.19 -12.98
N ILE A 208 7.80 -7.80 -13.38
CA ILE A 208 7.03 -6.72 -12.81
C ILE A 208 5.77 -7.26 -12.15
N THR A 209 5.50 -6.73 -10.95
CA THR A 209 4.23 -6.86 -10.24
C THR A 209 3.70 -5.48 -9.87
N SER A 210 2.44 -5.40 -9.45
CA SER A 210 1.82 -4.13 -9.05
C SER A 210 0.72 -4.33 -8.01
N GLU A 211 0.38 -3.26 -7.31
CA GLU A 211 -0.68 -3.23 -6.33
C GLU A 211 -1.62 -2.03 -6.54
N VAL A 212 -2.83 -2.16 -5.99
CA VAL A 212 -3.82 -1.08 -5.96
C VAL A 212 -4.44 -0.99 -4.58
N PRO A 213 -4.63 0.22 -4.01
CA PRO A 213 -5.31 0.37 -2.73
C PRO A 213 -6.82 0.19 -2.85
N PRO A 214 -7.50 -0.28 -1.79
CA PRO A 214 -8.95 -0.43 -1.77
C PRO A 214 -9.70 0.84 -2.13
N HIS A 215 -9.22 1.99 -1.69
CA HIS A 215 -9.87 3.27 -1.92
C HIS A 215 -9.85 3.70 -3.40
N HIS A 216 -8.86 3.30 -4.20
CA HIS A 216 -8.84 3.59 -5.64
C HIS A 216 -9.78 2.72 -6.47
N ILE A 217 -10.21 1.56 -5.97
CA ILE A 217 -11.17 0.71 -6.67
C ILE A 217 -12.61 0.86 -6.13
N LEU A 218 -12.77 1.49 -4.98
CA LEU A 218 -14.08 1.73 -4.35
C LEU A 218 -14.60 3.14 -4.54
N GLU A 219 -13.72 4.11 -4.85
CA GLU A 219 -14.03 5.53 -5.00
C GLU A 219 -13.59 6.08 -6.35
N ASN A 220 -14.25 7.15 -6.78
CA ASN A 220 -13.84 8.00 -7.89
C ASN A 220 -13.98 9.48 -7.50
N ASN A 221 -13.45 10.39 -8.32
CA ASN A 221 -13.42 11.81 -8.01
C ASN A 221 -14.73 12.57 -8.31
N GLU A 222 -15.74 11.92 -8.94
CA GLU A 222 -16.99 12.60 -9.32
C GLU A 222 -17.80 13.09 -8.12
N ASN A 223 -17.68 12.40 -6.98
CA ASN A 223 -18.43 12.70 -5.76
C ASN A 223 -17.53 13.00 -4.56
N LEU A 224 -16.26 13.33 -4.78
CA LEU A 224 -15.37 13.69 -3.70
C LEU A 224 -15.78 15.02 -3.07
N ASP A 225 -15.87 15.00 -1.75
CA ASP A 225 -15.99 16.23 -0.96
C ASP A 225 -14.60 16.88 -0.82
N THR A 226 -14.27 17.79 -1.74
CA THR A 226 -13.00 18.53 -1.75
C THR A 226 -12.83 19.49 -0.56
N THR A 227 -13.85 19.65 0.27
CA THR A 227 -13.74 20.39 1.53
C THR A 227 -13.31 19.48 2.69
N ASN A 228 -13.35 18.17 2.51
CA ASN A 228 -13.08 17.18 3.54
C ASN A 228 -11.66 16.60 3.41
N GLY A 229 -10.76 17.00 4.30
CA GLY A 229 -9.38 16.54 4.32
C GLY A 229 -9.19 15.01 4.46
N LEU A 230 -10.23 14.26 4.82
CA LEU A 230 -10.18 12.80 4.86
C LEU A 230 -9.88 12.21 3.48
N PHE A 231 -10.39 12.81 2.40
CA PHE A 231 -10.19 12.34 1.02
C PHE A 231 -8.82 12.71 0.43
N LYS A 232 -7.98 13.43 1.18
CA LYS A 232 -6.63 13.77 0.72
C LYS A 232 -5.69 12.58 0.89
N MET A 233 -5.22 12.04 -0.21
CA MET A 233 -4.26 10.93 -0.29
C MET A 233 -3.34 11.09 -1.50
N TYR A 234 -2.30 10.29 -1.56
CA TYR A 234 -1.34 10.31 -2.65
C TYR A 234 -0.92 8.87 -3.01
N PRO A 235 -1.10 8.43 -4.28
CA PRO A 235 -1.72 9.18 -5.38
C PRO A 235 -3.18 9.54 -5.13
N PRO A 236 -3.74 10.57 -5.84
CA PRO A 236 -5.11 11.01 -5.62
C PRO A 236 -6.13 10.01 -6.19
N ILE A 237 -7.34 10.04 -5.65
CA ILE A 237 -8.48 9.35 -6.26
C ILE A 237 -8.78 10.00 -7.61
N ARG A 238 -8.86 9.20 -8.68
CA ARG A 238 -9.01 9.65 -10.06
C ARG A 238 -10.42 9.45 -10.61
N THR A 239 -10.53 9.52 -11.91
CA THR A 239 -11.82 9.43 -12.63
C THR A 239 -12.47 8.05 -12.51
N GLU A 240 -13.74 7.97 -12.87
CA GLU A 240 -14.44 6.68 -12.98
C GLU A 240 -13.80 5.76 -14.03
N GLU A 241 -13.26 6.33 -15.12
CA GLU A 241 -12.54 5.55 -16.13
C GLU A 241 -11.29 4.90 -15.56
N ASP A 242 -10.51 5.62 -14.74
CA ASP A 242 -9.35 5.08 -14.05
C ASP A 242 -9.76 3.97 -13.08
N ARG A 243 -10.77 4.23 -12.25
CA ARG A 243 -11.30 3.24 -11.30
C ARG A 243 -11.72 1.94 -12.00
N LEU A 244 -12.46 2.04 -13.08
CA LEU A 244 -12.89 0.86 -13.85
C LEU A 244 -11.71 0.13 -14.48
N SER A 245 -10.69 0.85 -14.94
CA SER A 245 -9.46 0.26 -15.47
C SER A 245 -8.66 -0.49 -14.39
N LEU A 246 -8.59 0.04 -13.16
CA LEU A 246 -7.95 -0.64 -12.04
C LEU A 246 -8.69 -1.94 -11.68
N ILE A 247 -10.02 -1.93 -11.69
CA ILE A 247 -10.84 -3.14 -11.45
C ILE A 247 -10.60 -4.18 -12.57
N ASP A 248 -10.63 -3.75 -13.84
CA ASP A 248 -10.34 -4.64 -14.97
C ASP A 248 -8.90 -5.19 -14.89
N GLY A 249 -7.94 -4.36 -14.48
CA GLY A 249 -6.57 -4.75 -14.22
C GLY A 249 -6.43 -5.88 -13.19
N LEU A 250 -7.19 -5.82 -12.09
CA LEU A 250 -7.26 -6.91 -11.12
C LEU A 250 -7.90 -8.16 -11.75
N LEU A 251 -9.08 -8.05 -12.33
CA LEU A 251 -9.83 -9.18 -12.89
C LEU A 251 -9.09 -9.88 -14.03
N SER A 252 -8.30 -9.15 -14.80
CA SER A 252 -7.46 -9.69 -15.89
C SER A 252 -6.06 -10.14 -15.42
N ASN A 253 -5.74 -10.04 -14.12
CA ASN A 253 -4.43 -10.35 -13.52
C ASN A 253 -3.27 -9.47 -14.07
N VAL A 254 -3.56 -8.27 -14.52
CA VAL A 254 -2.58 -7.23 -14.81
C VAL A 254 -2.07 -6.64 -13.50
N ILE A 255 -2.97 -6.34 -12.56
CA ILE A 255 -2.63 -5.95 -11.18
C ILE A 255 -2.59 -7.21 -10.32
N ASP A 256 -1.55 -7.35 -9.48
CA ASP A 256 -1.26 -8.58 -8.75
C ASP A 256 -1.83 -8.59 -7.35
N ALA A 257 -1.88 -7.45 -6.66
CA ALA A 257 -2.25 -7.39 -5.26
C ALA A 257 -3.15 -6.20 -4.92
N ILE A 258 -3.86 -6.33 -3.81
CA ILE A 258 -4.50 -5.22 -3.11
C ILE A 258 -3.69 -4.97 -1.85
N ALA A 259 -3.12 -3.77 -1.73
CA ALA A 259 -2.39 -3.32 -0.56
C ALA A 259 -3.02 -2.04 -0.01
N THR A 260 -2.98 -1.85 1.31
CA THR A 260 -3.86 -0.85 1.93
C THR A 260 -3.36 0.57 1.83
N ASP A 261 -2.05 0.77 1.69
CA ASP A 261 -1.38 2.06 1.89
C ASP A 261 -1.82 2.70 3.23
N HIS A 262 -1.88 1.86 4.28
CA HIS A 262 -2.33 2.28 5.60
C HIS A 262 -1.43 3.39 6.15
N ALA A 263 -1.96 4.59 6.21
CA ALA A 263 -1.25 5.81 6.59
C ALA A 263 -1.97 6.54 7.76
N PRO A 264 -1.68 6.17 9.01
CA PRO A 264 -2.31 6.79 10.17
C PRO A 264 -1.83 8.24 10.35
N HIS A 265 -2.79 9.11 10.68
CA HIS A 265 -2.57 10.52 10.95
C HIS A 265 -3.35 10.97 12.20
N PRO A 266 -2.82 11.93 12.99
CA PRO A 266 -3.58 12.57 14.04
C PRO A 266 -4.83 13.27 13.50
N GLU A 267 -5.94 13.16 14.21
CA GLU A 267 -7.23 13.73 13.79
C GLU A 267 -7.14 15.20 13.41
N ASN A 268 -6.43 16.00 14.19
CA ASN A 268 -6.26 17.44 13.94
C ASN A 268 -5.49 17.77 12.65
N THR A 269 -4.85 16.79 11.99
CA THR A 269 -4.17 16.97 10.70
C THR A 269 -5.05 16.58 9.52
N LYS A 270 -6.18 15.94 9.78
CA LYS A 270 -7.14 15.47 8.76
C LYS A 270 -8.47 16.22 8.81
N THR A 271 -8.86 16.78 9.98
CA THR A 271 -10.09 17.56 10.17
C THR A 271 -9.90 19.05 9.87
N VAL A 272 -9.07 19.35 8.91
CA VAL A 272 -8.79 20.70 8.39
C VAL A 272 -9.24 20.78 6.94
N ASP A 273 -9.17 21.95 6.33
CA ASP A 273 -9.47 22.11 4.91
C ASP A 273 -8.58 21.16 4.06
N PHE A 274 -9.07 20.78 2.90
CA PHE A 274 -8.42 19.79 2.04
C PHE A 274 -6.96 20.18 1.71
N LYS A 275 -6.70 21.45 1.41
CA LYS A 275 -5.36 21.93 1.03
C LYS A 275 -4.35 21.73 2.17
N SER A 276 -4.76 21.97 3.41
CA SER A 276 -3.89 21.87 4.60
C SER A 276 -3.82 20.45 5.19
N ALA A 277 -4.72 19.56 4.79
CA ALA A 277 -4.81 18.21 5.36
C ALA A 277 -3.58 17.36 5.03
N ALA A 278 -3.21 16.48 5.98
CA ALA A 278 -2.20 15.46 5.75
C ALA A 278 -2.67 14.42 4.71
N ARG A 279 -1.75 13.89 3.92
CA ARG A 279 -2.00 12.88 2.88
C ARG A 279 -2.01 11.48 3.45
N GLY A 280 -2.99 10.69 3.04
CA GLY A 280 -3.12 9.28 3.39
C GLY A 280 -4.31 8.99 4.30
N VAL A 281 -4.71 7.74 4.27
CA VAL A 281 -5.87 7.20 4.99
C VAL A 281 -5.51 5.88 5.68
N VAL A 282 -6.25 5.50 6.72
CA VAL A 282 -6.11 4.17 7.31
C VAL A 282 -6.94 3.16 6.52
N GLY A 283 -6.33 2.03 6.18
CA GLY A 283 -6.93 1.01 5.32
C GLY A 283 -7.05 -0.38 5.95
N LEU A 284 -6.18 -0.76 6.90
CA LEU A 284 -6.11 -2.14 7.41
C LEU A 284 -7.46 -2.66 7.92
N GLU A 285 -8.19 -1.91 8.74
CA GLU A 285 -9.45 -2.38 9.31
C GLU A 285 -10.61 -2.38 8.31
N SER A 286 -10.57 -1.50 7.29
CA SER A 286 -11.68 -1.28 6.35
C SER A 286 -11.56 -2.08 5.05
N ALA A 287 -10.35 -2.49 4.64
CA ALA A 287 -10.12 -3.09 3.33
C ALA A 287 -11.03 -4.28 3.04
N PHE A 288 -10.95 -5.35 3.82
CA PHE A 288 -11.76 -6.52 3.56
C PHE A 288 -13.28 -6.28 3.73
N PRO A 289 -13.76 -5.64 4.82
CA PRO A 289 -15.19 -5.35 4.96
C PRO A 289 -15.77 -4.54 3.79
N MET A 290 -15.06 -3.54 3.30
CA MET A 290 -15.53 -2.69 2.20
C MET A 290 -15.47 -3.42 0.86
N LEU A 291 -14.38 -4.11 0.55
CA LEU A 291 -14.25 -4.91 -0.67
C LEU A 291 -15.33 -5.99 -0.76
N TYR A 292 -15.52 -6.75 0.31
CA TYR A 292 -16.55 -7.79 0.37
C TYR A 292 -17.96 -7.19 0.20
N SER A 293 -18.23 -6.07 0.88
CA SER A 293 -19.55 -5.43 0.85
C SER A 293 -19.89 -4.80 -0.48
N SER A 294 -18.88 -4.34 -1.23
CA SER A 294 -19.06 -3.77 -2.56
C SER A 294 -19.55 -4.78 -3.59
N GLY A 295 -19.19 -6.05 -3.43
CA GLY A 295 -19.49 -7.10 -4.42
C GLY A 295 -18.72 -6.97 -5.73
N ILE A 296 -17.75 -6.06 -5.83
CA ILE A 296 -16.90 -5.87 -7.03
C ILE A 296 -16.03 -7.10 -7.26
N LEU A 297 -15.52 -7.69 -6.19
CA LEU A 297 -14.68 -8.90 -6.22
C LEU A 297 -15.40 -10.04 -5.51
N SER A 298 -15.27 -11.24 -6.06
CA SER A 298 -15.66 -12.47 -5.37
C SER A 298 -14.71 -12.76 -4.18
N LEU A 299 -15.15 -13.60 -3.25
CA LEU A 299 -14.31 -14.01 -2.12
C LEU A 299 -13.00 -14.69 -2.57
N GLU A 300 -13.03 -15.45 -3.65
CA GLU A 300 -11.84 -16.11 -4.20
C GLU A 300 -10.86 -15.11 -4.82
N GLU A 301 -11.37 -14.06 -5.46
CA GLU A 301 -10.52 -12.95 -5.95
C GLU A 301 -9.91 -12.17 -4.80
N ILE A 302 -10.67 -11.86 -3.75
CA ILE A 302 -10.14 -11.22 -2.54
C ILE A 302 -9.02 -12.05 -1.93
N LYS A 303 -9.20 -13.38 -1.79
CA LYS A 303 -8.14 -14.29 -1.31
C LYS A 303 -6.90 -14.23 -2.19
N ARG A 304 -7.09 -14.27 -3.50
CA ARG A 304 -5.98 -14.18 -4.46
C ARG A 304 -5.18 -12.91 -4.27
N PHE A 305 -5.85 -11.75 -4.22
CA PHE A 305 -5.17 -10.44 -4.21
C PHE A 305 -4.70 -9.98 -2.84
N MET A 306 -5.23 -10.52 -1.75
CA MET A 306 -4.86 -10.12 -0.39
C MET A 306 -4.11 -11.21 0.40
N ILE A 307 -3.97 -12.43 -0.13
CA ILE A 307 -3.28 -13.55 0.55
C ILE A 307 -2.28 -14.25 -0.38
N GLU A 308 -2.78 -14.84 -1.49
CA GLU A 308 -1.97 -15.74 -2.31
C GLU A 308 -0.88 -15.00 -3.07
N ASN A 309 -1.25 -13.98 -3.81
CA ASN A 309 -0.30 -13.17 -4.58
C ASN A 309 0.65 -12.36 -3.67
N PRO A 310 0.20 -11.66 -2.60
CA PRO A 310 1.12 -11.01 -1.66
C PRO A 310 2.14 -11.98 -1.05
N ARG A 311 1.70 -13.19 -0.64
CA ARG A 311 2.61 -14.23 -0.14
C ARG A 311 3.65 -14.62 -1.18
N LYS A 312 3.23 -14.80 -2.43
CA LYS A 312 4.13 -15.13 -3.53
C LYS A 312 5.15 -14.01 -3.77
N ILE A 313 4.70 -12.75 -3.83
CA ILE A 313 5.56 -11.58 -4.06
C ILE A 313 6.63 -11.49 -2.97
N LEU A 314 6.25 -11.60 -1.69
CA LEU A 314 7.20 -11.56 -0.58
C LEU A 314 8.16 -12.76 -0.62
N SER A 315 7.67 -13.97 -0.90
CA SER A 315 8.50 -15.17 -0.98
C SER A 315 9.52 -15.10 -2.14
N GLU A 316 9.11 -14.58 -3.29
CA GLU A 316 10.00 -14.36 -4.44
C GLU A 316 11.04 -13.27 -4.18
N ALA A 317 10.73 -12.30 -3.33
CA ALA A 317 11.69 -11.30 -2.87
C ALA A 317 12.69 -11.85 -1.85
N GLY A 318 12.39 -12.97 -1.17
CA GLY A 318 13.29 -13.62 -0.21
C GLY A 318 12.78 -13.64 1.23
N TYR A 319 11.56 -13.16 1.50
CA TYR A 319 10.96 -13.27 2.83
C TYR A 319 10.28 -14.62 3.04
N GLU A 320 10.38 -15.16 4.25
CA GLU A 320 9.60 -16.32 4.67
C GLU A 320 8.23 -15.84 5.16
N VAL A 321 7.18 -16.29 4.49
CA VAL A 321 5.79 -16.00 4.85
C VAL A 321 5.04 -17.30 5.06
N GLU A 322 4.84 -17.66 6.30
CA GLU A 322 4.14 -18.88 6.68
C GLU A 322 2.62 -18.76 6.47
N LYS A 323 1.95 -19.93 6.40
CA LYS A 323 0.48 -19.96 6.44
C LYS A 323 0.01 -19.48 7.81
N SER A 324 -0.87 -18.51 7.80
CA SER A 324 -1.32 -17.80 8.99
C SER A 324 -2.61 -18.38 9.58
N GLN A 325 -3.03 -17.77 10.68
CA GLN A 325 -4.25 -18.14 11.40
C GLN A 325 -5.51 -17.95 10.55
N ILE A 326 -6.55 -18.70 10.83
CA ILE A 326 -7.86 -18.52 10.23
C ILE A 326 -8.63 -17.44 10.98
N ASN A 327 -9.10 -16.44 10.27
CA ASN A 327 -10.05 -15.45 10.75
C ASN A 327 -11.47 -15.91 10.46
N ILE A 328 -12.38 -15.60 11.37
CA ILE A 328 -13.81 -15.87 11.23
C ILE A 328 -14.54 -14.55 11.07
N TRP A 329 -15.34 -14.46 10.02
CA TRP A 329 -16.16 -13.30 9.72
C TRP A 329 -17.64 -13.71 9.69
N GLN A 330 -18.50 -12.86 10.23
CA GLN A 330 -19.94 -13.10 10.26
C GLN A 330 -20.69 -12.04 9.46
N PRO A 331 -21.80 -12.41 8.81
CA PRO A 331 -22.68 -11.45 8.18
C PRO A 331 -23.16 -10.40 9.17
N CYS A 332 -23.26 -9.16 8.71
CA CYS A 332 -23.87 -8.07 9.46
C CYS A 332 -24.53 -7.08 8.49
N ASP A 333 -25.29 -6.15 9.03
CA ASP A 333 -25.81 -4.99 8.32
C ASP A 333 -25.71 -3.79 9.26
N LYS A 334 -24.55 -3.13 9.20
CA LYS A 334 -24.26 -2.01 10.11
C LYS A 334 -23.28 -1.02 9.48
N GLU A 335 -23.15 0.13 10.10
CA GLU A 335 -22.11 1.09 9.76
C GLU A 335 -20.74 0.59 10.21
N PHE A 336 -19.75 0.72 9.33
CA PHE A 336 -18.36 0.47 9.65
C PHE A 336 -17.84 1.58 10.57
N THR A 337 -17.03 1.20 11.53
CA THR A 337 -16.31 2.12 12.41
C THR A 337 -14.92 1.59 12.68
N THR A 338 -13.91 2.43 12.46
CA THR A 338 -12.53 2.15 12.82
C THR A 338 -12.41 2.01 14.33
N LYS A 339 -11.77 0.94 14.79
CA LYS A 339 -11.60 0.63 16.23
C LYS A 339 -10.24 1.07 16.75
N SER A 340 -9.25 1.24 15.88
CA SER A 340 -7.92 1.72 16.24
C SER A 340 -7.95 3.20 16.62
N LYS A 341 -6.86 3.67 17.23
CA LYS A 341 -6.71 5.05 17.68
C LYS A 341 -6.81 6.08 16.54
N PHE A 342 -6.32 5.71 15.37
CA PHE A 342 -6.35 6.58 14.20
C PHE A 342 -7.53 6.19 13.31
N ASN A 343 -8.47 7.08 13.16
CA ASN A 343 -9.75 6.88 12.47
C ASN A 343 -9.88 7.71 11.18
N ASN A 344 -8.75 8.09 10.57
CA ASN A 344 -8.73 8.82 9.31
C ASN A 344 -9.07 7.91 8.10
N SER A 345 -10.17 7.17 8.20
CA SER A 345 -10.72 6.33 7.14
C SER A 345 -11.78 7.08 6.35
N ILE A 346 -11.74 7.00 5.02
CA ILE A 346 -12.82 7.50 4.16
C ILE A 346 -14.07 6.62 4.19
N PHE A 347 -13.98 5.45 4.81
CA PHE A 347 -15.08 4.48 4.92
C PHE A 347 -15.84 4.53 6.23
N GLU A 348 -15.53 5.47 7.11
CA GLU A 348 -16.31 5.67 8.34
C GLU A 348 -17.81 5.86 8.05
N LYS A 349 -18.66 5.18 8.83
CA LYS A 349 -20.12 5.18 8.70
C LYS A 349 -20.68 4.63 7.39
N ARG A 350 -19.87 3.99 6.55
CA ARG A 350 -20.38 3.23 5.40
C ARG A 350 -20.95 1.89 5.83
N ASN A 351 -22.01 1.45 5.16
CA ASN A 351 -22.61 0.16 5.45
C ASN A 351 -21.64 -0.98 5.10
N THR A 352 -21.48 -1.92 6.03
CA THR A 352 -20.74 -3.16 5.83
C THR A 352 -21.65 -4.36 5.98
N LYS A 353 -21.44 -5.37 5.14
CA LYS A 353 -22.18 -6.65 5.16
C LYS A 353 -21.47 -7.75 5.95
N ILE A 354 -20.27 -7.46 6.46
CA ILE A 354 -19.47 -8.44 7.18
C ILE A 354 -18.66 -7.79 8.31
N GLU A 355 -18.48 -8.51 9.39
CA GLU A 355 -17.60 -8.11 10.48
C GLU A 355 -16.77 -9.27 10.99
N LYS A 356 -15.58 -8.98 11.53
CA LYS A 356 -14.74 -9.99 12.17
C LYS A 356 -15.30 -10.41 13.51
N VAL A 357 -15.42 -11.72 13.73
CA VAL A 357 -15.78 -12.28 15.01
C VAL A 357 -14.63 -12.11 15.98
N SER A 358 -14.87 -11.40 17.08
CA SER A 358 -13.88 -11.28 18.16
C SER A 358 -13.61 -12.66 18.72
N GLN A 359 -12.39 -13.17 18.55
CA GLN A 359 -11.96 -14.33 19.31
C GLN A 359 -11.80 -13.85 20.76
N ASN A 360 -12.70 -14.26 21.64
CA ASN A 360 -12.45 -14.14 23.08
C ASN A 360 -11.25 -15.04 23.39
N VAL A 361 -10.08 -14.44 23.57
CA VAL A 361 -8.88 -15.08 24.09
C VAL A 361 -8.99 -15.19 25.60
#